data_ce2d24ddd9feba1e379495f980255706
#
_entry.id   ce2d24ddd9feba1e379495f980255706
#
_cell.length_a   1.000
_cell.length_b   1.000
_cell.length_c   1.000
_cell.angle_alpha   90.00
_cell.angle_beta   90.00
_cell.angle_gamma   90.00
#
_symmetry.space_group_name_H-M   'P 1'
#
loop_
_entity.id
_entity.type
_entity.pdbx_description
1 polymer ?
#
loop_
_entity_poly.entity_id
_entity_poly.type
_entity_poly.pdbx_seq_one_letter_code
_entity_poly.pdbx_strand_id
1 'polypeptide(L)'
;MKTQSVREQLLEHTLVLIRRRGFNGFSYRDLAELVGVKTSSIHYYFPTKEDLVQEAVKEYSARLAERIRSIDTSLPVTEQAAIYLAPFRASCGSDQICLCGMLSTETLCLPEPVHKMLQGFYLMNEQWLAGLLERAQPQRSTPFPVPPARLAQVVFGSLQSGLIAARLFGTSDRVEAAADTLMAAVAG
;
A
#
# COMPACT_ATOMS: atom_id res chain seq x y z
N MET A 1 23.74 -12.09 -12.48
CA MET A 1 22.85 -11.65 -11.38
C MET A 1 23.65 -10.71 -10.48
N LYS A 2 23.23 -9.43 -10.29
CA LYS A 2 23.86 -8.56 -9.29
C LYS A 2 23.51 -9.11 -7.91
N THR A 3 24.53 -9.43 -7.11
CA THR A 3 24.32 -9.79 -5.70
C THR A 3 23.76 -8.58 -4.97
N GLN A 4 22.60 -8.72 -4.33
CA GLN A 4 22.00 -7.65 -3.52
C GLN A 4 22.96 -7.26 -2.39
N SER A 5 23.13 -5.95 -2.18
CA SER A 5 23.89 -5.43 -1.04
C SER A 5 23.18 -5.78 0.28
N VAL A 6 23.94 -5.81 1.38
CA VAL A 6 23.38 -6.05 2.72
C VAL A 6 22.28 -5.02 3.04
N ARG A 7 22.47 -3.75 2.66
CA ARG A 7 21.46 -2.69 2.86
C ARG A 7 20.15 -3.00 2.13
N GLU A 8 20.23 -3.45 0.88
CA GLU A 8 19.05 -3.83 0.10
C GLU A 8 18.32 -5.05 0.70
N GLN A 9 19.07 -6.06 1.13
CA GLN A 9 18.50 -7.23 1.82
C GLN A 9 17.77 -6.83 3.11
N LEU A 10 18.39 -5.96 3.92
CA LEU A 10 17.77 -5.43 5.14
C LEU A 10 16.44 -4.73 4.83
N LEU A 11 16.39 -3.89 3.79
CA LEU A 11 15.15 -3.21 3.39
C LEU A 11 14.09 -4.19 2.90
N GLU A 12 14.43 -5.15 2.05
CA GLU A 12 13.46 -6.14 1.54
C GLU A 12 12.86 -6.98 2.68
N HIS A 13 13.68 -7.47 3.61
CA HIS A 13 13.17 -8.20 4.77
C HIS A 13 12.33 -7.30 5.69
N THR A 14 12.71 -6.03 5.84
CA THR A 14 11.91 -5.05 6.62
C THR A 14 10.53 -4.82 6.00
N LEU A 15 10.44 -4.68 4.68
CA LEU A 15 9.16 -4.56 3.97
C LEU A 15 8.23 -5.76 4.28
N VAL A 16 8.79 -6.96 4.30
CA VAL A 16 8.03 -8.19 4.63
C VAL A 16 7.62 -8.18 6.10
N LEU A 17 8.54 -7.87 7.02
CA LEU A 17 8.27 -7.89 8.46
C LEU A 17 7.18 -6.88 8.85
N ILE A 18 7.26 -5.65 8.34
CA ILE A 18 6.23 -4.62 8.60
C ILE A 18 4.86 -5.09 8.08
N ARG A 19 4.80 -5.60 6.87
CA ARG A 19 3.55 -6.07 6.25
C ARG A 19 2.92 -7.25 6.98
N ARG A 20 3.73 -8.05 7.66
CA ARG A 20 3.29 -9.21 8.47
C ARG A 20 2.99 -8.87 9.91
N ARG A 21 3.81 -8.04 10.57
CA ARG A 21 3.86 -7.90 12.02
C ARG A 21 3.72 -6.46 12.53
N GLY A 22 3.79 -5.44 11.65
CA GLY A 22 3.80 -4.03 12.02
C GLY A 22 5.15 -3.54 12.54
N PHE A 23 5.18 -2.29 13.00
CA PHE A 23 6.40 -1.66 13.55
C PHE A 23 6.89 -2.36 14.80
N ASN A 24 5.98 -2.63 15.76
CA ASN A 24 6.35 -3.22 17.05
C ASN A 24 6.56 -4.73 17.00
N GLY A 25 6.17 -5.42 15.92
CA GLY A 25 6.18 -6.87 15.80
C GLY A 25 7.52 -7.49 15.38
N PHE A 26 8.61 -6.71 15.24
CA PHE A 26 9.96 -7.21 14.95
C PHE A 26 11.05 -6.35 15.58
N SER A 27 12.25 -6.90 15.66
CA SER A 27 13.45 -6.27 16.19
C SER A 27 14.61 -6.36 15.20
N TYR A 28 15.70 -5.62 15.46
CA TYR A 28 16.95 -5.76 14.71
C TYR A 28 17.57 -7.16 14.86
N ARG A 29 17.26 -7.87 15.95
CA ARG A 29 17.69 -9.26 16.12
C ARG A 29 17.02 -10.18 15.12
N ASP A 30 15.69 -10.06 14.97
CA ASP A 30 14.95 -10.85 13.98
C ASP A 30 15.47 -10.59 12.56
N LEU A 31 15.75 -9.30 12.25
CA LEU A 31 16.27 -8.91 10.94
C LEU A 31 17.71 -9.41 10.70
N ALA A 32 18.55 -9.39 11.74
CA ALA A 32 19.93 -9.91 11.70
C ALA A 32 19.95 -11.41 11.38
N GLU A 33 19.06 -12.17 12.01
CA GLU A 33 18.91 -13.61 11.78
C GLU A 33 18.46 -13.91 10.34
N LEU A 34 17.52 -13.14 9.78
CA LEU A 34 17.03 -13.31 8.41
C LEU A 34 18.07 -13.01 7.34
N VAL A 35 18.91 -12.01 7.56
CA VAL A 35 19.93 -11.59 6.59
C VAL A 35 21.27 -12.31 6.80
N GLY A 36 21.48 -12.92 7.97
CA GLY A 36 22.72 -13.60 8.32
C GLY A 36 23.86 -12.64 8.69
N VAL A 37 23.53 -11.49 9.30
CA VAL A 37 24.51 -10.46 9.72
C VAL A 37 24.46 -10.23 11.23
N LYS A 38 25.44 -9.50 11.76
CA LYS A 38 25.42 -9.04 13.16
C LYS A 38 24.49 -7.82 13.29
N THR A 39 23.83 -7.64 14.43
CA THR A 39 23.00 -6.48 14.74
C THR A 39 23.76 -5.15 14.59
N SER A 40 25.07 -5.16 14.92
CA SER A 40 25.96 -3.99 14.73
C SER A 40 26.07 -3.56 13.25
N SER A 41 25.98 -4.51 12.32
CA SER A 41 25.97 -4.20 10.89
C SER A 41 24.70 -3.48 10.47
N ILE A 42 23.55 -3.79 11.11
CA ILE A 42 22.28 -3.10 10.85
C ILE A 42 22.38 -1.65 11.34
N HIS A 43 22.88 -1.43 12.56
CA HIS A 43 23.07 -0.07 13.10
C HIS A 43 24.03 0.80 12.25
N TYR A 44 24.95 0.19 11.52
CA TYR A 44 25.79 0.92 10.56
C TYR A 44 24.98 1.53 9.41
N TYR A 45 23.99 0.80 8.88
CA TYR A 45 23.14 1.26 7.77
C TYR A 45 21.93 2.08 8.25
N PHE A 46 21.38 1.71 9.38
CA PHE A 46 20.17 2.28 9.97
C PHE A 46 20.39 2.43 11.49
N PRO A 47 20.83 3.62 11.93
CA PRO A 47 21.15 3.87 13.33
C PRO A 47 19.99 3.55 14.27
N THR A 48 18.75 3.87 13.86
CA THR A 48 17.53 3.58 14.62
C THR A 48 16.55 2.74 13.80
N LYS A 49 15.60 2.11 14.46
CA LYS A 49 14.53 1.36 13.79
C LYS A 49 13.59 2.30 13.04
N GLU A 50 13.42 3.51 13.53
CA GLU A 50 12.66 4.58 12.92
C GLU A 50 13.28 4.98 11.56
N ASP A 51 14.61 5.10 11.47
CA ASP A 51 15.33 5.37 10.21
C ASP A 51 15.08 4.26 9.20
N LEU A 52 15.16 3.00 9.64
CA LEU A 52 14.90 1.83 8.81
C LEU A 52 13.45 1.84 8.28
N VAL A 53 12.48 2.10 9.15
CA VAL A 53 11.07 2.14 8.77
C VAL A 53 10.78 3.32 7.85
N GLN A 54 11.37 4.47 8.07
CA GLN A 54 11.26 5.63 7.18
C GLN A 54 11.74 5.29 5.76
N GLU A 55 12.89 4.64 5.60
CA GLU A 55 13.39 4.19 4.30
C GLU A 55 12.48 3.10 3.69
N ALA A 56 11.94 2.19 4.50
CA ALA A 56 11.00 1.19 4.03
C ALA A 56 9.69 1.80 3.50
N VAL A 57 9.13 2.80 4.20
CA VAL A 57 7.93 3.52 3.74
C VAL A 57 8.22 4.28 2.44
N LYS A 58 9.36 4.93 2.35
CA LYS A 58 9.81 5.65 1.15
C LYS A 58 9.91 4.73 -0.06
N GLU A 59 10.59 3.60 0.09
CA GLU A 59 10.78 2.60 -0.97
C GLU A 59 9.43 1.99 -1.41
N TYR A 60 8.60 1.59 -0.45
CA TYR A 60 7.27 1.04 -0.73
C TYR A 60 6.38 2.02 -1.47
N SER A 61 6.34 3.27 -1.02
CA SER A 61 5.53 4.32 -1.63
C SER A 61 6.03 4.68 -3.04
N ALA A 62 7.36 4.71 -3.25
CA ALA A 62 7.94 4.96 -4.55
C ALA A 62 7.59 3.85 -5.57
N ARG A 63 7.66 2.58 -5.17
CA ARG A 63 7.29 1.43 -6.02
C ARG A 63 5.81 1.49 -6.42
N LEU A 64 4.92 1.86 -5.48
CA LEU A 64 3.51 2.00 -5.79
C LEU A 64 3.24 3.21 -6.70
N ALA A 65 3.86 4.36 -6.41
CA ALA A 65 3.74 5.55 -7.23
C ALA A 65 4.17 5.28 -8.68
N GLU A 66 5.26 4.53 -8.89
CA GLU A 66 5.72 4.14 -10.22
C GLU A 66 4.70 3.23 -10.91
N ARG A 67 4.18 2.24 -10.20
CA ARG A 67 3.12 1.37 -10.73
C ARG A 67 1.88 2.16 -11.15
N ILE A 68 1.43 3.10 -10.32
CA ILE A 68 0.27 3.95 -10.63
C ILE A 68 0.57 4.83 -11.86
N ARG A 69 1.76 5.44 -11.93
CA ARG A 69 2.17 6.25 -13.09
C ARG A 69 2.28 5.46 -14.38
N SER A 70 2.63 4.17 -14.29
CA SER A 70 2.73 3.29 -15.45
C SER A 70 1.38 2.82 -16.01
N ILE A 71 0.26 3.11 -15.34
CA ILE A 71 -1.07 2.81 -15.88
C ILE A 71 -1.31 3.74 -17.08
N ASP A 72 -1.48 3.14 -18.25
CA ASP A 72 -1.75 3.87 -19.48
C ASP A 72 -3.12 4.55 -19.41
N THR A 73 -3.13 5.87 -19.40
CA THR A 73 -4.34 6.69 -19.30
C THR A 73 -5.14 6.76 -20.62
N SER A 74 -4.61 6.22 -21.72
CA SER A 74 -5.35 6.06 -22.99
C SER A 74 -6.30 4.85 -22.99
N LEU A 75 -6.09 3.89 -22.07
CA LEU A 75 -6.98 2.74 -21.90
C LEU A 75 -8.37 3.15 -21.39
N PRO A 76 -9.41 2.37 -21.66
CA PRO A 76 -10.71 2.54 -21.03
C PRO A 76 -10.59 2.64 -19.49
N VAL A 77 -11.41 3.49 -18.87
CA VAL A 77 -11.36 3.70 -17.40
C VAL A 77 -11.58 2.41 -16.61
N THR A 78 -12.34 1.46 -17.16
CA THR A 78 -12.55 0.11 -16.58
C THR A 78 -11.26 -0.71 -16.57
N GLU A 79 -10.44 -0.63 -17.63
CA GLU A 79 -9.16 -1.33 -17.69
C GLU A 79 -8.14 -0.68 -16.74
N GLN A 80 -8.10 0.66 -16.68
CA GLN A 80 -7.27 1.37 -15.71
C GLN A 80 -7.62 0.96 -14.27
N ALA A 81 -8.93 0.88 -13.93
CA ALA A 81 -9.40 0.41 -12.63
C ALA A 81 -8.95 -1.03 -12.35
N ALA A 82 -9.07 -1.93 -13.31
CA ALA A 82 -8.67 -3.32 -13.16
C ALA A 82 -7.17 -3.47 -12.88
N ILE A 83 -6.31 -2.70 -13.59
CA ILE A 83 -4.86 -2.66 -13.37
C ILE A 83 -4.54 -2.13 -11.97
N TYR A 84 -5.22 -1.07 -11.53
CA TYR A 84 -5.07 -0.52 -10.18
C TYR A 84 -5.46 -1.51 -9.08
N LEU A 85 -6.52 -2.29 -9.28
CA LEU A 85 -7.04 -3.27 -8.32
C LEU A 85 -6.19 -4.54 -8.23
N ALA A 86 -5.45 -4.89 -9.28
CA ALA A 86 -4.70 -6.14 -9.34
C ALA A 86 -3.76 -6.40 -8.15
N PRO A 87 -3.00 -5.41 -7.61
CA PRO A 87 -2.16 -5.62 -6.42
C PRO A 87 -2.95 -5.94 -5.14
N PHE A 88 -4.14 -5.36 -4.97
CA PHE A 88 -5.00 -5.64 -3.82
C PHE A 88 -5.48 -7.09 -3.86
N ARG A 89 -5.96 -7.54 -5.01
CA ARG A 89 -6.36 -8.93 -5.25
C ARG A 89 -5.21 -9.92 -5.05
N ALA A 90 -4.02 -9.61 -5.58
CA ALA A 90 -2.82 -10.43 -5.43
C ALA A 90 -2.33 -10.51 -3.97
N SER A 91 -2.67 -9.54 -3.12
CA SER A 91 -2.32 -9.56 -1.70
C SER A 91 -3.27 -10.43 -0.87
N CYS A 92 -4.46 -10.76 -1.38
CA CYS A 92 -5.39 -11.65 -0.69
C CYS A 92 -4.81 -13.07 -0.62
N GLY A 93 -4.97 -13.72 0.52
CA GLY A 93 -4.41 -15.05 0.76
C GLY A 93 -2.94 -15.07 1.18
N SER A 94 -2.25 -13.93 1.13
CA SER A 94 -0.95 -13.77 1.76
C SER A 94 -1.09 -13.31 3.22
N ASP A 95 -0.07 -13.58 4.03
CA ASP A 95 0.01 -13.04 5.40
C ASP A 95 0.53 -11.59 5.44
N GLN A 96 0.66 -10.95 4.27
CA GLN A 96 1.17 -9.60 4.09
C GLN A 96 0.06 -8.69 3.62
N ILE A 97 -0.20 -7.62 4.36
CA ILE A 97 -1.13 -6.54 3.96
C ILE A 97 -0.38 -5.30 3.51
N CYS A 98 -1.08 -4.25 3.12
CA CYS A 98 -0.47 -2.98 2.75
C CYS A 98 0.42 -2.44 3.87
N LEU A 99 1.69 -2.12 3.57
CA LEU A 99 2.65 -1.60 4.54
C LEU A 99 2.15 -0.31 5.21
N CYS A 100 1.67 0.63 4.39
CA CYS A 100 1.17 1.91 4.91
C CYS A 100 -0.13 1.72 5.71
N GLY A 101 -1.02 0.80 5.31
CA GLY A 101 -2.20 0.44 6.09
C GLY A 101 -1.83 -0.16 7.44
N MET A 102 -0.82 -1.02 7.49
CA MET A 102 -0.31 -1.60 8.73
C MET A 102 0.25 -0.54 9.68
N LEU A 103 1.13 0.32 9.18
CA LEU A 103 1.75 1.38 9.98
C LEU A 103 0.77 2.47 10.41
N SER A 104 -0.31 2.71 9.65
CA SER A 104 -1.33 3.70 10.01
C SER A 104 -2.06 3.36 11.32
N THR A 105 -2.06 2.11 11.74
CA THR A 105 -2.63 1.71 13.04
C THR A 105 -1.66 1.93 14.22
N GLU A 106 -0.38 2.18 13.93
CA GLU A 106 0.69 2.33 14.93
C GLU A 106 1.28 3.75 14.96
N THR A 107 0.55 4.75 14.46
CA THR A 107 1.06 6.13 14.31
C THR A 107 1.59 6.72 15.60
N LEU A 108 1.01 6.39 16.76
CA LEU A 108 1.47 6.89 18.05
C LEU A 108 2.90 6.46 18.43
N CYS A 109 3.40 5.39 17.79
CA CYS A 109 4.76 4.85 18.01
C CYS A 109 5.74 5.29 16.93
N LEU A 110 5.30 6.06 15.93
CA LEU A 110 6.11 6.43 14.76
C LEU A 110 6.50 7.92 14.81
N PRO A 111 7.67 8.30 14.28
CA PRO A 111 8.09 9.68 14.21
C PRO A 111 7.29 10.48 13.17
N GLU A 112 7.19 11.78 13.38
CA GLU A 112 6.44 12.71 12.53
C GLU A 112 6.78 12.63 11.02
N PRO A 113 8.05 12.44 10.59
CA PRO A 113 8.35 12.25 9.16
C PRO A 113 7.63 11.05 8.55
N VAL A 114 7.49 9.94 9.29
CA VAL A 114 6.77 8.75 8.83
C VAL A 114 5.28 9.03 8.71
N HIS A 115 4.67 9.78 9.66
CA HIS A 115 3.27 10.20 9.56
C HIS A 115 3.00 10.95 8.25
N LYS A 116 3.85 11.91 7.90
CA LYS A 116 3.72 12.68 6.65
C LYS A 116 3.82 11.81 5.41
N MET A 117 4.71 10.82 5.44
CA MET A 117 4.84 9.85 4.34
C MET A 117 3.59 8.98 4.20
N LEU A 118 3.02 8.51 5.32
CA LEU A 118 1.78 7.73 5.32
C LEU A 118 0.61 8.57 4.79
N GLN A 119 0.46 9.82 5.24
CA GLN A 119 -0.53 10.75 4.69
C GLN A 119 -0.36 10.94 3.19
N GLY A 120 0.87 11.18 2.72
CA GLY A 120 1.19 11.31 1.30
C GLY A 120 0.82 10.08 0.48
N PHE A 121 1.03 8.88 1.04
CA PHE A 121 0.62 7.62 0.43
C PHE A 121 -0.90 7.53 0.24
N TYR A 122 -1.69 7.86 1.26
CA TYR A 122 -3.14 7.88 1.18
C TYR A 122 -3.63 8.90 0.15
N LEU A 123 -3.15 10.14 0.24
CA LEU A 123 -3.51 11.21 -0.68
C LEU A 123 -3.20 10.88 -2.13
N MET A 124 -2.06 10.27 -2.41
CA MET A 124 -1.67 9.85 -3.77
C MET A 124 -2.68 8.85 -4.36
N ASN A 125 -3.09 7.85 -3.60
CA ASN A 125 -4.07 6.86 -4.04
C ASN A 125 -5.46 7.48 -4.24
N GLU A 126 -5.91 8.29 -3.29
CA GLU A 126 -7.20 8.98 -3.34
C GLU A 126 -7.28 9.95 -4.52
N GLN A 127 -6.22 10.71 -4.78
CA GLN A 127 -6.14 11.64 -5.91
C GLN A 127 -6.20 10.90 -7.26
N TRP A 128 -5.47 9.79 -7.39
CA TRP A 128 -5.51 8.99 -8.61
C TRP A 128 -6.91 8.40 -8.85
N LEU A 129 -7.54 7.83 -7.83
CA LEU A 129 -8.90 7.31 -7.90
C LEU A 129 -9.92 8.41 -8.21
N ALA A 130 -9.80 9.59 -7.60
CA ALA A 130 -10.66 10.73 -7.91
C ALA A 130 -10.57 11.11 -9.39
N GLY A 131 -9.37 11.24 -9.93
CA GLY A 131 -9.15 11.53 -11.35
C GLY A 131 -9.70 10.42 -12.28
N LEU A 132 -9.61 9.14 -11.88
CA LEU A 132 -10.23 8.04 -12.62
C LEU A 132 -11.75 8.18 -12.66
N LEU A 133 -12.39 8.45 -11.52
CA LEU A 133 -13.83 8.64 -11.39
C LEU A 133 -14.31 9.88 -12.14
N GLU A 134 -13.54 10.98 -12.12
CA GLU A 134 -13.83 12.19 -12.89
C GLU A 134 -13.85 11.89 -14.40
N ARG A 135 -12.93 11.07 -14.90
CA ARG A 135 -12.91 10.64 -16.31
C ARG A 135 -14.07 9.68 -16.65
N ALA A 136 -14.55 8.91 -15.71
CA ALA A 136 -15.71 8.04 -15.89
C ALA A 136 -17.05 8.82 -15.90
N GLN A 137 -17.13 9.95 -15.19
CA GLN A 137 -18.37 10.72 -14.99
C GLN A 137 -19.14 11.06 -16.29
N PRO A 138 -18.49 11.51 -17.39
CA PRO A 138 -19.20 11.84 -18.64
C PRO A 138 -19.84 10.65 -19.35
N GLN A 139 -19.41 9.42 -19.03
CA GLN A 139 -19.90 8.20 -19.64
C GLN A 139 -21.12 7.58 -18.86
N ARG A 140 -21.47 8.19 -17.73
CA ARG A 140 -22.54 7.72 -16.86
C ARG A 140 -23.89 8.35 -17.23
N SER A 141 -24.91 7.52 -17.17
CA SER A 141 -26.32 7.97 -17.31
C SER A 141 -26.81 8.79 -16.12
N THR A 142 -26.21 8.56 -14.93
CA THR A 142 -26.55 9.28 -13.69
C THR A 142 -25.26 9.75 -12.98
N PRO A 143 -25.27 10.96 -12.41
CA PRO A 143 -24.13 11.43 -11.61
C PRO A 143 -23.83 10.54 -10.41
N PHE A 144 -22.60 10.59 -9.91
CA PHE A 144 -22.28 9.96 -8.64
C PHE A 144 -23.10 10.57 -7.49
N PRO A 145 -23.51 9.77 -6.49
CA PRO A 145 -24.28 10.28 -5.35
C PRO A 145 -23.45 11.20 -4.44
N VAL A 146 -22.14 11.16 -4.56
CA VAL A 146 -21.17 12.00 -3.85
C VAL A 146 -20.08 12.48 -4.81
N PRO A 147 -19.35 13.57 -4.50
CA PRO A 147 -18.23 14.00 -5.33
C PRO A 147 -17.18 12.89 -5.54
N PRO A 148 -16.54 12.79 -6.74
CA PRO A 148 -15.52 11.79 -7.04
C PRO A 148 -14.42 11.67 -5.98
N ALA A 149 -13.95 12.78 -5.43
CA ALA A 149 -12.95 12.78 -4.35
C ALA A 149 -13.45 12.07 -3.07
N ARG A 150 -14.72 12.22 -2.72
CA ARG A 150 -15.30 11.52 -1.56
C ARG A 150 -15.48 10.03 -1.84
N LEU A 151 -15.91 9.68 -3.03
CA LEU A 151 -16.02 8.28 -3.44
C LEU A 151 -14.64 7.61 -3.47
N ALA A 152 -13.62 8.29 -3.94
CA ALA A 152 -12.24 7.82 -3.92
C ALA A 152 -11.75 7.50 -2.49
N GLN A 153 -12.04 8.37 -1.52
CA GLN A 153 -11.73 8.13 -0.10
C GLN A 153 -12.43 6.87 0.43
N VAL A 154 -13.71 6.72 0.12
CA VAL A 154 -14.50 5.53 0.54
C VAL A 154 -13.93 4.26 -0.09
N VAL A 155 -13.68 4.27 -1.40
CA VAL A 155 -13.14 3.10 -2.13
C VAL A 155 -11.77 2.73 -1.58
N PHE A 156 -10.85 3.69 -1.45
CA PHE A 156 -9.50 3.41 -0.96
C PHE A 156 -9.52 2.91 0.49
N GLY A 157 -10.29 3.54 1.37
CA GLY A 157 -10.48 3.10 2.75
C GLY A 157 -11.06 1.69 2.83
N SER A 158 -12.05 1.36 1.97
CA SER A 158 -12.64 0.02 1.89
C SER A 158 -11.65 -1.03 1.39
N LEU A 159 -10.79 -0.71 0.41
CA LEU A 159 -9.72 -1.60 -0.04
C LEU A 159 -8.69 -1.87 1.07
N GLN A 160 -8.28 -0.85 1.82
CA GLN A 160 -7.35 -1.00 2.95
C GLN A 160 -7.97 -1.86 4.06
N SER A 161 -9.21 -1.58 4.46
CA SER A 161 -9.96 -2.38 5.43
C SER A 161 -10.20 -3.80 4.93
N GLY A 162 -10.48 -3.96 3.63
CA GLY A 162 -10.66 -5.24 2.97
C GLY A 162 -9.42 -6.14 3.08
N LEU A 163 -8.21 -5.59 2.91
CA LEU A 163 -6.95 -6.34 3.09
C LEU A 163 -6.77 -6.85 4.53
N ILE A 164 -7.10 -6.00 5.53
CA ILE A 164 -7.05 -6.39 6.95
C ILE A 164 -8.05 -7.53 7.20
N ALA A 165 -9.26 -7.36 6.70
CA ALA A 165 -10.33 -8.35 6.83
C ALA A 165 -10.00 -9.66 6.10
N ALA A 166 -9.41 -9.61 4.90
CA ALA A 166 -9.00 -10.80 4.15
C ALA A 166 -8.01 -11.64 4.97
N ARG A 167 -7.06 -10.99 5.67
CA ARG A 167 -6.13 -11.68 6.59
C ARG A 167 -6.85 -12.27 7.80
N LEU A 168 -7.85 -11.58 8.36
CA LEU A 168 -8.60 -12.04 9.55
C LEU A 168 -9.52 -13.21 9.23
N PHE A 169 -10.24 -13.13 8.10
CA PHE A 169 -11.29 -14.10 7.73
C PHE A 169 -10.79 -15.20 6.78
N GLY A 170 -9.61 -15.05 6.18
CA GLY A 170 -9.06 -15.99 5.20
C GLY A 170 -9.76 -15.95 3.83
N THR A 171 -10.58 -14.92 3.54
CA THR A 171 -11.29 -14.75 2.27
C THR A 171 -11.07 -13.37 1.68
N SER A 172 -11.19 -13.24 0.34
CA SER A 172 -11.04 -11.96 -0.37
C SER A 172 -12.34 -11.14 -0.47
N ASP A 173 -13.45 -11.63 0.03
CA ASP A 173 -14.80 -11.11 -0.22
C ASP A 173 -14.92 -9.59 -0.03
N ARG A 174 -14.26 -9.04 0.99
CA ARG A 174 -14.33 -7.61 1.31
C ARG A 174 -13.46 -6.75 0.39
N VAL A 175 -12.37 -7.31 -0.10
CA VAL A 175 -11.57 -6.66 -1.15
C VAL A 175 -12.34 -6.68 -2.47
N GLU A 176 -12.98 -7.80 -2.81
CA GLU A 176 -13.79 -7.90 -4.01
C GLU A 176 -15.02 -6.98 -3.94
N ALA A 177 -15.70 -6.87 -2.80
CA ALA A 177 -16.81 -5.92 -2.63
C ALA A 177 -16.38 -4.46 -2.88
N ALA A 178 -15.20 -4.06 -2.37
CA ALA A 178 -14.65 -2.73 -2.64
C ALA A 178 -14.25 -2.57 -4.13
N ALA A 179 -13.66 -3.60 -4.72
CA ALA A 179 -13.28 -3.64 -6.13
C ALA A 179 -14.52 -3.56 -7.04
N ASP A 180 -15.55 -4.33 -6.77
CA ASP A 180 -16.81 -4.31 -7.52
C ASP A 180 -17.50 -2.94 -7.44
N THR A 181 -17.42 -2.28 -6.29
CA THR A 181 -17.91 -0.91 -6.13
C THR A 181 -17.20 0.06 -7.05
N LEU A 182 -15.87 -0.01 -7.15
CA LEU A 182 -15.10 0.81 -8.09
C LEU A 182 -15.42 0.44 -9.54
N MET A 183 -15.45 -0.85 -9.86
CA MET A 183 -15.74 -1.33 -11.23
C MET A 183 -17.13 -0.90 -11.70
N ALA A 184 -18.15 -1.01 -10.85
CA ALA A 184 -19.50 -0.52 -11.14
C ALA A 184 -19.52 1.01 -11.31
N ALA A 185 -18.74 1.74 -10.52
CA ALA A 185 -18.63 3.19 -10.62
C ALA A 185 -18.02 3.66 -11.95
N VAL A 186 -17.07 2.92 -12.53
CA VAL A 186 -16.40 3.28 -13.79
C VAL A 186 -17.03 2.66 -15.04
N ALA A 187 -17.92 1.67 -14.89
CA ALA A 187 -18.60 1.02 -16.03
C ALA A 187 -19.79 1.83 -16.57
N GLY A 188 -20.32 2.79 -15.82
CA GLY A 188 -21.43 3.67 -16.24
C GLY A 188 -22.78 3.27 -15.63
#